data_c1e53a8ab28976c7e65649c349b909f1
#
_entry.id   c1e53a8ab28976c7e65649c349b909f1
#
_cell.length_a   1.000
_cell.length_b   1.000
_cell.length_c   1.000
_cell.angle_alpha   90.00
_cell.angle_beta   90.00
_cell.angle_gamma   90.00
#
_symmetry.space_group_name_H-M   'P 1'
#
loop_
_entity.id
_entity.type
_entity.pdbx_description
1 polymer ?
#
loop_
_entity_poly.entity_id
_entity_poly.type
_entity_poly.pdbx_seq_one_letter_code
_entity_poly.pdbx_strand_id
1 'polypeptide(L)'
;MSNLNYRPEIDGLRAIAVVAVILYHAQITIFGHQPFKGGFIGVDIFFVISGYLISRILLGELLEKGKISFLQFYERRARRILPILFTVFLVSLPLAYNYLVPTQLINYAKSILSATFFSSNFFFYFTNTQYGAENSLFQPFLHTWSLGVEEQFYIFFPILMLILYRFAKNHLIAILAFLILVSVLYSNWMISQNLQFNFFMIFSRFWELGLGSLLAFYELKYGRIKHELLK
;
A
#
# COMPACT_ATOMS: atom_id res chain seq x y z
N MET A 1 14.30 21.13 -5.52
CA MET A 1 14.21 19.75 -4.98
C MET A 1 14.45 19.86 -3.50
N SER A 2 13.40 19.71 -2.67
CA SER A 2 13.61 19.58 -1.23
C SER A 2 14.55 18.40 -1.03
N ASN A 3 15.74 18.65 -0.48
CA ASN A 3 16.64 17.61 -0.02
C ASN A 3 15.92 16.86 1.13
N LEU A 4 15.06 15.92 0.76
CA LEU A 4 14.55 14.95 1.72
C LEU A 4 15.79 14.18 2.18
N ASN A 5 16.31 14.53 3.36
CA ASN A 5 17.41 13.80 3.96
C ASN A 5 17.08 12.30 3.89
N TYR A 6 17.98 11.54 3.32
CA TYR A 6 17.88 10.08 3.26
C TYR A 6 17.64 9.52 4.67
N ARG A 7 16.75 8.54 4.76
CA ARG A 7 16.28 7.97 6.04
C ARG A 7 16.51 6.46 6.08
N PRO A 8 17.70 6.02 6.51
CA PRO A 8 18.06 4.60 6.54
C PRO A 8 17.14 3.77 7.45
N GLU A 9 16.57 4.38 8.50
CA GLU A 9 15.59 3.73 9.38
C GLU A 9 14.31 3.31 8.66
N ILE A 10 13.86 4.07 7.64
CA ILE A 10 12.69 3.69 6.83
C ILE A 10 13.02 2.50 5.95
N ASP A 11 14.21 2.46 5.36
CA ASP A 11 14.63 1.32 4.56
C ASP A 11 14.83 0.07 5.43
N GLY A 12 15.32 0.23 6.66
CA GLY A 12 15.37 -0.84 7.66
C GLY A 12 13.99 -1.41 7.99
N LEU A 13 13.00 -0.53 8.26
CA LEU A 13 11.62 -0.94 8.51
C LEU A 13 11.00 -1.66 7.30
N ARG A 14 11.28 -1.20 6.09
CA ARG A 14 10.84 -1.87 4.86
C ARG A 14 11.45 -3.26 4.74
N ALA A 15 12.75 -3.41 5.00
CA ALA A 15 13.42 -4.69 4.94
C ALA A 15 12.79 -5.68 5.94
N ILE A 16 12.53 -5.25 7.16
CA ILE A 16 11.84 -6.06 8.19
C ILE A 16 10.45 -6.46 7.69
N ALA A 17 9.69 -5.53 7.15
CA ALA A 17 8.34 -5.78 6.65
C ALA A 17 8.34 -6.78 5.48
N VAL A 18 9.27 -6.64 4.52
CA VAL A 18 9.42 -7.60 3.40
C VAL A 18 9.76 -9.00 3.93
N VAL A 19 10.76 -9.10 4.81
CA VAL A 19 11.19 -10.39 5.36
C VAL A 19 10.04 -11.05 6.13
N ALA A 20 9.28 -10.29 6.93
CA ALA A 20 8.13 -10.81 7.67
C ALA A 20 7.06 -11.39 6.72
N VAL A 21 6.72 -10.69 5.63
CA VAL A 21 5.76 -11.15 4.63
C VAL A 21 6.26 -12.41 3.90
N ILE A 22 7.55 -12.44 3.52
CA ILE A 22 8.14 -13.61 2.85
C ILE A 22 8.08 -14.85 3.77
N LEU A 23 8.50 -14.71 5.04
CA LEU A 23 8.49 -15.81 6.00
C LEU A 23 7.07 -16.29 6.30
N TYR A 24 6.09 -15.40 6.34
CA TYR A 24 4.68 -15.75 6.46
C TYR A 24 4.19 -16.61 5.29
N HIS A 25 4.49 -16.21 4.05
CA HIS A 25 4.07 -16.95 2.86
C HIS A 25 4.87 -18.24 2.63
N ALA A 26 6.10 -18.31 3.13
CA ALA A 26 6.91 -19.52 3.08
C ALA A 26 6.36 -20.66 3.99
N GLN A 27 5.42 -20.36 4.89
CA GLN A 27 4.76 -21.32 5.79
C GLN A 27 5.73 -22.25 6.54
N ILE A 28 6.91 -21.71 6.91
CA ILE A 28 7.97 -22.47 7.56
C ILE A 28 7.45 -23.01 8.89
N THR A 29 7.55 -24.34 9.05
CA THR A 29 7.16 -25.04 10.28
C THR A 29 8.41 -25.49 11.01
N ILE A 30 8.58 -25.08 12.27
CA ILE A 30 9.67 -25.45 13.16
C ILE A 30 9.06 -26.17 14.39
N PHE A 31 9.42 -27.41 14.62
CA PHE A 31 8.86 -28.25 15.71
C PHE A 31 7.31 -28.27 15.75
N GLY A 32 6.66 -28.32 14.58
CA GLY A 32 5.18 -28.34 14.48
C GLY A 32 4.50 -26.99 14.69
N HIS A 33 5.24 -25.91 14.93
CA HIS A 33 4.75 -24.55 15.07
C HIS A 33 5.14 -23.68 13.87
N GLN A 34 4.27 -22.74 13.48
CA GLN A 34 4.58 -21.72 12.49
C GLN A 34 4.93 -20.40 13.21
N PRO A 35 6.22 -20.10 13.43
CA PRO A 35 6.64 -18.93 14.22
C PRO A 35 6.30 -17.59 13.54
N PHE A 36 6.11 -17.59 12.21
CA PHE A 36 5.90 -16.37 11.42
C PHE A 36 4.45 -16.11 11.03
N LYS A 37 3.46 -16.66 11.75
CA LYS A 37 2.02 -16.46 11.48
C LYS A 37 1.58 -14.99 11.45
N GLY A 38 2.25 -14.12 12.21
CA GLY A 38 1.97 -12.67 12.23
C GLY A 38 2.62 -11.86 11.12
N GLY A 39 3.38 -12.48 10.20
CA GLY A 39 4.16 -11.76 9.20
C GLY A 39 3.33 -10.96 8.19
N PHE A 40 2.03 -11.22 8.06
CA PHE A 40 1.10 -10.43 7.25
C PHE A 40 1.03 -8.95 7.68
N ILE A 41 1.32 -8.63 8.97
CA ILE A 41 1.41 -7.26 9.49
C ILE A 41 2.46 -6.43 8.72
N GLY A 42 3.42 -7.08 8.05
CA GLY A 42 4.37 -6.40 7.18
C GLY A 42 3.70 -5.55 6.09
N VAL A 43 2.52 -5.94 5.59
CA VAL A 43 1.76 -5.15 4.61
C VAL A 43 1.23 -3.86 5.25
N ASP A 44 0.73 -3.93 6.50
CA ASP A 44 0.22 -2.77 7.23
C ASP A 44 1.36 -1.78 7.50
N ILE A 45 2.56 -2.27 7.84
CA ILE A 45 3.77 -1.46 7.98
C ILE A 45 4.12 -0.76 6.64
N PHE A 46 4.01 -1.46 5.51
CA PHE A 46 4.22 -0.85 4.19
C PHE A 46 3.23 0.28 3.93
N PHE A 47 1.95 0.10 4.22
CA PHE A 47 0.94 1.13 4.03
C PHE A 47 1.24 2.38 4.87
N VAL A 48 1.63 2.22 6.14
CA VAL A 48 2.04 3.35 7.00
C VAL A 48 3.26 4.06 6.41
N ILE A 49 4.30 3.33 6.00
CA ILE A 49 5.49 3.91 5.39
C ILE A 49 5.14 4.64 4.09
N SER A 50 4.29 4.05 3.26
CA SER A 50 3.83 4.62 1.99
C SER A 50 3.06 5.92 2.20
N GLY A 51 2.12 5.94 3.13
CA GLY A 51 1.39 7.14 3.52
C GLY A 51 2.32 8.24 4.03
N TYR A 52 3.28 7.90 4.89
CA TYR A 52 4.28 8.84 5.40
C TYR A 52 5.13 9.49 4.29
N LEU A 53 5.70 8.67 3.41
CA LEU A 53 6.60 9.17 2.37
C LEU A 53 5.89 10.04 1.35
N ILE A 54 4.69 9.64 0.91
CA ILE A 54 3.90 10.42 -0.04
C ILE A 54 3.48 11.75 0.56
N SER A 55 2.96 11.73 1.79
CA SER A 55 2.55 12.97 2.46
C SER A 55 3.71 13.92 2.66
N ARG A 56 4.88 13.42 3.01
CA ARG A 56 6.08 14.24 3.17
C ARG A 56 6.52 14.91 1.85
N ILE A 57 6.43 14.20 0.72
CA ILE A 57 6.72 14.74 -0.62
C ILE A 57 5.70 15.84 -0.98
N LEU A 58 4.40 15.53 -0.85
CA LEU A 58 3.32 16.45 -1.22
C LEU A 58 3.31 17.71 -0.37
N LEU A 59 3.48 17.55 0.94
CA LEU A 59 3.56 18.69 1.86
C LEU A 59 4.80 19.53 1.63
N GLY A 60 5.96 18.91 1.36
CA GLY A 60 7.17 19.65 1.00
C GLY A 60 6.91 20.53 -0.22
N GLU A 61 6.30 20.00 -1.29
CA GLU A 61 5.96 20.78 -2.48
C GLU A 61 4.93 21.89 -2.19
N LEU A 62 3.91 21.60 -1.37
CA LEU A 62 2.89 22.61 -0.99
C LEU A 62 3.47 23.75 -0.14
N LEU A 63 4.35 23.43 0.81
CA LEU A 63 4.96 24.43 1.69
C LEU A 63 6.00 25.28 0.93
N GLU A 64 6.78 24.68 0.02
CA GLU A 64 7.82 25.40 -0.73
C GLU A 64 7.23 26.20 -1.92
N LYS A 65 6.26 25.61 -2.66
CA LYS A 65 5.79 26.15 -3.94
C LYS A 65 4.32 26.59 -3.95
N GLY A 66 3.58 26.29 -2.89
CA GLY A 66 2.14 26.53 -2.83
C GLY A 66 1.29 25.69 -3.79
N LYS A 67 1.89 24.74 -4.50
CA LYS A 67 1.24 23.90 -5.53
C LYS A 67 1.87 22.51 -5.59
N ILE A 68 1.10 21.51 -6.07
CA ILE A 68 1.57 20.16 -6.34
C ILE A 68 1.77 20.03 -7.86
N SER A 69 2.93 19.52 -8.28
CA SER A 69 3.18 19.15 -9.67
C SER A 69 2.73 17.71 -9.92
N PHE A 70 1.46 17.50 -10.24
CA PHE A 70 0.88 16.18 -10.48
C PHE A 70 1.65 15.38 -11.54
N LEU A 71 1.98 16.00 -12.68
CA LEU A 71 2.69 15.32 -13.75
C LEU A 71 4.05 14.77 -13.29
N GLN A 72 4.84 15.60 -12.61
CA GLN A 72 6.15 15.16 -12.08
C GLN A 72 6.00 14.11 -10.99
N PHE A 73 4.95 14.20 -10.17
CA PHE A 73 4.67 13.23 -9.13
C PHE A 73 4.36 11.85 -9.73
N TYR A 74 3.41 11.76 -10.67
CA TYR A 74 3.03 10.49 -11.29
C TYR A 74 4.13 9.92 -12.19
N GLU A 75 4.88 10.77 -12.91
CA GLU A 75 6.03 10.34 -13.70
C GLU A 75 7.08 9.63 -12.83
N ARG A 76 7.45 10.21 -11.68
CA ARG A 76 8.40 9.58 -10.75
C ARG A 76 7.90 8.23 -10.23
N ARG A 77 6.60 8.11 -9.98
CA ARG A 77 5.97 6.86 -9.55
C ARG A 77 5.97 5.81 -10.64
N ALA A 78 5.51 6.18 -11.82
CA ALA A 78 5.50 5.28 -12.98
C ALA A 78 6.90 4.74 -13.31
N ARG A 79 7.91 5.61 -13.35
CA ARG A 79 9.32 5.21 -13.57
C ARG A 79 9.87 4.26 -12.49
N ARG A 80 9.33 4.31 -11.28
CA ARG A 80 9.76 3.45 -10.17
C ARG A 80 9.05 2.09 -10.18
N ILE A 81 7.78 2.04 -10.54
CA ILE A 81 6.92 0.84 -10.36
C ILE A 81 6.81 0.05 -11.64
N LEU A 82 6.48 0.69 -12.77
CA LEU A 82 6.18 -0.01 -14.02
C LEU A 82 7.33 -0.87 -14.55
N PRO A 83 8.62 -0.43 -14.55
CA PRO A 83 9.69 -1.28 -15.04
C PRO A 83 9.81 -2.60 -14.27
N ILE A 84 9.71 -2.54 -12.94
CA ILE A 84 9.80 -3.73 -12.07
C ILE A 84 8.58 -4.62 -12.29
N LEU A 85 7.38 -4.04 -12.32
CA LEU A 85 6.13 -4.76 -12.53
C LEU A 85 6.15 -5.53 -13.86
N PHE A 86 6.49 -4.88 -14.96
CA PHE A 86 6.58 -5.51 -16.27
C PHE A 86 7.69 -6.56 -16.36
N THR A 87 8.84 -6.34 -15.68
CA THR A 87 9.89 -7.35 -15.59
C THR A 87 9.38 -8.62 -14.91
N VAL A 88 8.65 -8.48 -13.80
CA VAL A 88 8.05 -9.63 -13.10
C VAL A 88 7.03 -10.34 -13.98
N PHE A 89 6.21 -9.62 -14.75
CA PHE A 89 5.28 -10.21 -15.70
C PHE A 89 6.01 -11.02 -16.77
N LEU A 90 7.03 -10.45 -17.39
CA LEU A 90 7.81 -11.12 -18.44
C LEU A 90 8.53 -12.38 -17.94
N VAL A 91 9.14 -12.30 -16.76
CA VAL A 91 9.87 -13.43 -16.17
C VAL A 91 8.91 -14.55 -15.73
N SER A 92 7.73 -14.21 -15.23
CA SER A 92 6.74 -15.21 -14.79
C SER A 92 5.95 -15.84 -15.93
N LEU A 93 5.90 -15.22 -17.12
CA LEU A 93 5.12 -15.72 -18.27
C LEU A 93 5.49 -17.14 -18.71
N PRO A 94 6.79 -17.50 -18.91
CA PRO A 94 7.17 -18.87 -19.27
C PRO A 94 6.79 -19.90 -18.20
N LEU A 95 6.89 -19.52 -16.92
CA LEU A 95 6.49 -20.39 -15.81
C LEU A 95 4.98 -20.60 -15.82
N ALA A 96 4.21 -19.53 -15.96
CA ALA A 96 2.75 -19.62 -16.05
C ALA A 96 2.30 -20.51 -17.22
N TYR A 97 2.90 -20.34 -18.39
CA TYR A 97 2.58 -21.15 -19.57
C TYR A 97 2.84 -22.64 -19.36
N ASN A 98 3.93 -23.01 -18.68
CA ASN A 98 4.31 -24.41 -18.48
C ASN A 98 3.59 -25.10 -17.31
N TYR A 99 3.17 -24.37 -16.29
CA TYR A 99 2.67 -24.95 -15.03
C TYR A 99 1.18 -24.72 -14.77
N LEU A 100 0.56 -23.71 -15.40
CA LEU A 100 -0.84 -23.39 -15.15
C LEU A 100 -1.75 -24.11 -16.16
N VAL A 101 -2.88 -24.63 -15.68
CA VAL A 101 -3.93 -25.16 -16.56
C VAL A 101 -4.66 -24.02 -17.28
N PRO A 102 -5.37 -24.27 -18.41
CA PRO A 102 -5.95 -23.20 -19.23
C PRO A 102 -6.81 -22.20 -18.49
N THR A 103 -7.63 -22.65 -17.53
CA THR A 103 -8.46 -21.76 -16.70
C THR A 103 -7.64 -20.84 -15.81
N GLN A 104 -6.58 -21.36 -15.22
CA GLN A 104 -5.63 -20.61 -14.40
C GLN A 104 -4.83 -19.60 -15.23
N LEU A 105 -4.46 -19.98 -16.46
CA LEU A 105 -3.75 -19.10 -17.40
C LEU A 105 -4.61 -17.91 -17.80
N ILE A 106 -5.93 -18.10 -17.99
CA ILE A 106 -6.86 -17.00 -18.21
C ILE A 106 -6.91 -16.05 -17.00
N ASN A 107 -6.99 -16.59 -15.78
CA ASN A 107 -6.99 -15.79 -14.55
C ASN A 107 -5.66 -15.07 -14.33
N TYR A 108 -4.54 -15.73 -14.68
CA TYR A 108 -3.22 -15.12 -14.71
C TYR A 108 -3.17 -13.90 -15.65
N ALA A 109 -3.65 -14.05 -16.90
CA ALA A 109 -3.71 -12.94 -17.86
C ALA A 109 -4.58 -11.77 -17.36
N LYS A 110 -5.76 -12.07 -16.78
CA LYS A 110 -6.64 -11.07 -16.17
C LYS A 110 -5.97 -10.36 -15.00
N SER A 111 -5.20 -11.08 -14.17
CA SER A 111 -4.47 -10.52 -13.04
C SER A 111 -3.34 -9.57 -13.49
N ILE A 112 -2.64 -9.87 -14.59
CA ILE A 112 -1.68 -8.95 -15.23
C ILE A 112 -2.37 -7.64 -15.64
N LEU A 113 -3.50 -7.74 -16.35
CA LEU A 113 -4.24 -6.55 -16.77
C LEU A 113 -4.69 -5.72 -15.56
N SER A 114 -5.28 -6.36 -14.55
CA SER A 114 -5.74 -5.66 -13.35
C SER A 114 -4.60 -5.02 -12.57
N ALA A 115 -3.43 -5.67 -12.48
CA ALA A 115 -2.26 -5.11 -11.82
C ALA A 115 -1.66 -3.93 -12.62
N THR A 116 -1.68 -3.99 -13.96
CA THR A 116 -1.24 -2.89 -14.83
C THR A 116 -2.06 -1.61 -14.62
N PHE A 117 -3.35 -1.75 -14.36
CA PHE A 117 -4.27 -0.65 -14.09
C PHE A 117 -4.47 -0.36 -12.59
N PHE A 118 -3.65 -0.94 -11.72
CA PHE A 118 -3.73 -0.78 -10.26
C PHE A 118 -5.11 -1.10 -9.67
N SER A 119 -5.81 -2.06 -10.28
CA SER A 119 -7.15 -2.52 -9.90
C SER A 119 -7.18 -3.99 -9.42
N SER A 120 -6.01 -4.56 -9.13
CA SER A 120 -5.87 -5.97 -8.73
C SER A 120 -6.60 -6.30 -7.42
N ASN A 121 -6.73 -5.34 -6.50
CA ASN A 121 -7.52 -5.51 -5.30
C ASN A 121 -9.00 -5.79 -5.60
N PHE A 122 -9.61 -5.10 -6.58
CA PHE A 122 -10.97 -5.38 -7.02
C PHE A 122 -11.04 -6.74 -7.72
N PHE A 123 -10.09 -7.03 -8.62
CA PHE A 123 -10.05 -8.31 -9.34
C PHE A 123 -10.01 -9.48 -8.36
N PHE A 124 -9.11 -9.48 -7.39
CA PHE A 124 -8.98 -10.56 -6.42
C PHE A 124 -10.16 -10.62 -5.43
N TYR A 125 -10.72 -9.49 -5.06
CA TYR A 125 -11.96 -9.48 -4.28
C TYR A 125 -13.06 -10.25 -5.01
N PHE A 126 -13.39 -9.88 -6.25
CA PHE A 126 -14.45 -10.53 -7.01
C PHE A 126 -14.12 -12.00 -7.35
N THR A 127 -12.89 -12.32 -7.67
CA THR A 127 -12.49 -13.69 -8.01
C THR A 127 -12.55 -14.61 -6.79
N ASN A 128 -12.12 -14.14 -5.61
CA ASN A 128 -12.04 -14.96 -4.41
C ASN A 128 -13.39 -15.08 -3.66
N THR A 129 -14.38 -14.25 -3.97
CA THR A 129 -15.73 -14.33 -3.39
C THR A 129 -16.66 -15.24 -4.17
N GLN A 130 -16.28 -15.69 -5.37
CA GLN A 130 -17.12 -16.57 -6.19
C GLN A 130 -17.11 -18.01 -5.67
N TYR A 131 -18.22 -18.72 -5.90
CA TYR A 131 -18.29 -20.16 -5.65
C TYR A 131 -17.29 -20.91 -6.52
N GLY A 132 -16.49 -21.79 -5.92
CA GLY A 132 -15.41 -22.47 -6.62
C GLY A 132 -14.16 -21.61 -6.86
N ALA A 133 -13.98 -20.54 -6.05
CA ALA A 133 -12.80 -19.71 -6.11
C ALA A 133 -11.51 -20.53 -6.10
N GLU A 134 -10.57 -20.12 -6.92
CA GLU A 134 -9.27 -20.76 -7.04
C GLU A 134 -8.46 -20.60 -5.76
N ASN A 135 -7.71 -21.64 -5.37
CA ASN A 135 -6.81 -21.55 -4.23
C ASN A 135 -5.77 -20.44 -4.47
N SER A 136 -5.54 -19.61 -3.46
CA SER A 136 -4.59 -18.50 -3.49
C SER A 136 -3.16 -18.91 -3.90
N LEU A 137 -2.79 -20.18 -3.71
CA LEU A 137 -1.51 -20.73 -4.15
C LEU A 137 -1.34 -20.74 -5.69
N PHE A 138 -2.44 -20.76 -6.44
CA PHE A 138 -2.44 -20.71 -7.90
C PHE A 138 -2.69 -19.29 -8.46
N GLN A 139 -2.63 -18.26 -7.61
CA GLN A 139 -2.79 -16.85 -7.97
C GLN A 139 -1.46 -16.11 -7.85
N PRO A 140 -0.53 -16.21 -8.84
CA PRO A 140 0.84 -15.71 -8.73
C PRO A 140 0.93 -14.22 -8.41
N PHE A 141 -0.04 -13.41 -8.88
CA PHE A 141 -0.07 -11.96 -8.67
C PHE A 141 -1.01 -11.51 -7.55
N LEU A 142 -1.49 -12.42 -6.70
CA LEU A 142 -2.36 -12.05 -5.57
C LEU A 142 -1.76 -10.90 -4.74
N HIS A 143 -0.45 -10.93 -4.48
CA HIS A 143 0.24 -9.90 -3.71
C HIS A 143 0.14 -8.49 -4.29
N THR A 144 -0.19 -8.34 -5.59
CA THR A 144 -0.36 -7.02 -6.22
C THR A 144 -1.61 -6.28 -5.75
N TRP A 145 -2.49 -6.92 -4.97
CA TRP A 145 -3.65 -6.25 -4.37
C TRP A 145 -3.26 -5.05 -3.51
N SER A 146 -2.19 -5.18 -2.73
CA SER A 146 -1.69 -4.09 -1.89
C SER A 146 -1.12 -2.94 -2.71
N LEU A 147 -0.43 -3.24 -3.82
CA LEU A 147 0.01 -2.23 -4.78
C LEU A 147 -1.20 -1.46 -5.37
N GLY A 148 -2.30 -2.17 -5.69
CA GLY A 148 -3.53 -1.53 -6.15
C GLY A 148 -4.08 -0.53 -5.13
N VAL A 149 -4.17 -0.91 -3.86
CA VAL A 149 -4.61 -0.02 -2.77
C VAL A 149 -3.68 1.19 -2.61
N GLU A 150 -2.36 0.99 -2.65
CA GLU A 150 -1.37 2.07 -2.56
C GLU A 150 -1.50 3.07 -3.71
N GLU A 151 -1.58 2.60 -4.95
CA GLU A 151 -1.65 3.49 -6.12
C GLU A 151 -3.00 4.22 -6.19
N GLN A 152 -4.09 3.60 -5.77
CA GLN A 152 -5.37 4.30 -5.59
C GLN A 152 -5.24 5.44 -4.57
N PHE A 153 -4.60 5.19 -3.43
CA PHE A 153 -4.31 6.25 -2.47
C PHE A 153 -3.46 7.37 -3.10
N TYR A 154 -2.45 7.03 -3.90
CA TYR A 154 -1.59 8.01 -4.57
C TYR A 154 -2.32 8.83 -5.65
N ILE A 155 -3.41 8.31 -6.21
CA ILE A 155 -4.26 9.05 -7.13
C ILE A 155 -5.15 10.04 -6.37
N PHE A 156 -5.84 9.60 -5.33
CA PHE A 156 -6.82 10.42 -4.62
C PHE A 156 -6.21 11.37 -3.60
N PHE A 157 -5.18 10.93 -2.89
CA PHE A 157 -4.63 11.68 -1.76
C PHE A 157 -3.99 13.03 -2.15
N PRO A 158 -3.23 13.18 -3.26
CA PRO A 158 -2.72 14.49 -3.68
C PRO A 158 -3.83 15.52 -3.98
N ILE A 159 -4.93 15.04 -4.53
CA ILE A 159 -6.12 15.88 -4.82
C ILE A 159 -6.77 16.32 -3.50
N LEU A 160 -7.00 15.37 -2.60
CA LEU A 160 -7.52 15.64 -1.25
C LEU A 160 -6.64 16.67 -0.53
N MET A 161 -5.32 16.46 -0.55
CA MET A 161 -4.35 17.35 0.07
C MET A 161 -4.40 18.78 -0.48
N LEU A 162 -4.49 18.93 -1.79
CA LEU A 162 -4.60 20.24 -2.43
C LEU A 162 -5.87 20.96 -2.02
N ILE A 163 -7.01 20.25 -2.01
CA ILE A 163 -8.31 20.80 -1.58
C ILE A 163 -8.23 21.24 -0.10
N LEU A 164 -7.75 20.36 0.78
CA LEU A 164 -7.64 20.66 2.20
C LEU A 164 -6.66 21.82 2.47
N TYR A 165 -5.54 21.86 1.77
CA TYR A 165 -4.58 22.95 1.89
C TYR A 165 -5.16 24.30 1.46
N ARG A 166 -5.99 24.31 0.40
CA ARG A 166 -6.59 25.52 -0.14
C ARG A 166 -7.75 26.04 0.71
N PHE A 167 -8.63 25.17 1.20
CA PHE A 167 -9.89 25.55 1.84
C PHE A 167 -9.92 25.35 3.36
N ALA A 168 -9.08 24.46 3.90
CA ALA A 168 -9.14 24.03 5.30
C ALA A 168 -7.75 23.84 5.92
N LYS A 169 -6.77 24.67 5.53
CA LYS A 169 -5.36 24.55 5.97
C LYS A 169 -5.20 24.43 7.48
N ASN A 170 -5.96 25.21 8.25
CA ASN A 170 -5.89 25.21 9.70
C ASN A 170 -6.49 23.97 10.36
N HIS A 171 -7.38 23.27 9.66
CA HIS A 171 -8.08 22.07 10.15
C HIS A 171 -7.57 20.78 9.51
N LEU A 172 -6.53 20.84 8.69
CA LEU A 172 -6.04 19.73 7.90
C LEU A 172 -5.72 18.49 8.75
N ILE A 173 -5.01 18.65 9.87
CA ILE A 173 -4.70 17.54 10.79
C ILE A 173 -5.98 16.96 11.39
N ALA A 174 -6.92 17.81 11.81
CA ALA A 174 -8.17 17.36 12.41
C ALA A 174 -9.04 16.58 11.41
N ILE A 175 -9.13 17.06 10.17
CA ILE A 175 -9.87 16.37 9.10
C ILE A 175 -9.21 15.04 8.77
N LEU A 176 -7.88 14.99 8.66
CA LEU A 176 -7.17 13.74 8.40
C LEU A 176 -7.38 12.73 9.55
N ALA A 177 -7.27 13.19 10.81
CA ALA A 177 -7.54 12.35 11.98
C ALA A 177 -8.99 11.85 12.00
N PHE A 178 -9.95 12.68 11.62
CA PHE A 178 -11.35 12.28 11.48
C PHE A 178 -11.53 11.19 10.39
N LEU A 179 -10.91 11.35 9.21
CA LEU A 179 -10.98 10.36 8.14
C LEU A 179 -10.35 9.02 8.56
N ILE A 180 -9.24 9.07 9.32
CA ILE A 180 -8.61 7.87 9.90
C ILE A 180 -9.59 7.18 10.85
N LEU A 181 -10.20 7.92 11.76
CA LEU A 181 -11.19 7.37 12.70
C LEU A 181 -12.36 6.73 11.97
N VAL A 182 -12.92 7.40 10.96
CA VAL A 182 -14.00 6.85 10.12
C VAL A 182 -13.56 5.55 9.45
N SER A 183 -12.34 5.50 8.89
CA SER A 183 -11.81 4.29 8.27
C SER A 183 -11.64 3.13 9.26
N VAL A 184 -11.16 3.39 10.48
CA VAL A 184 -11.04 2.38 11.54
C VAL A 184 -12.43 1.84 11.94
N LEU A 185 -13.39 2.73 12.18
CA LEU A 185 -14.76 2.34 12.53
C LEU A 185 -15.42 1.56 11.41
N TYR A 186 -15.23 1.99 10.16
CA TYR A 186 -15.71 1.29 8.97
C TYR A 186 -15.07 -0.09 8.84
N SER A 187 -13.74 -0.20 9.01
CA SER A 187 -13.03 -1.48 8.99
C SER A 187 -13.56 -2.44 10.06
N ASN A 188 -13.72 -1.95 11.30
CA ASN A 188 -14.26 -2.76 12.40
C ASN A 188 -15.69 -3.26 12.10
N TRP A 189 -16.55 -2.42 11.54
CA TRP A 189 -17.87 -2.82 11.12
C TRP A 189 -17.84 -3.85 9.98
N MET A 190 -17.00 -3.64 8.96
CA MET A 190 -16.89 -4.54 7.80
C MET A 190 -16.33 -5.93 8.13
N ILE A 191 -15.59 -6.11 9.23
CA ILE A 191 -15.15 -7.44 9.68
C ILE A 191 -16.33 -8.40 9.86
N SER A 192 -17.45 -7.90 10.39
CA SER A 192 -18.64 -8.71 10.60
C SER A 192 -19.53 -8.85 9.36
N GLN A 193 -19.42 -7.94 8.39
CA GLN A 193 -20.26 -7.93 7.19
C GLN A 193 -19.62 -8.68 6.02
N ASN A 194 -18.37 -8.36 5.72
CA ASN A 194 -17.65 -8.95 4.61
C ASN A 194 -16.13 -8.83 4.82
N LEU A 195 -15.53 -9.88 5.36
CA LEU A 195 -14.10 -9.92 5.70
C LEU A 195 -13.21 -9.73 4.47
N GLN A 196 -13.60 -10.28 3.31
CA GLN A 196 -12.81 -10.13 2.07
C GLN A 196 -12.86 -8.69 1.54
N PHE A 197 -14.04 -8.05 1.57
CA PHE A 197 -14.15 -6.63 1.23
C PHE A 197 -13.26 -5.78 2.16
N ASN A 198 -13.32 -6.06 3.46
CA ASN A 198 -12.49 -5.38 4.45
C ASN A 198 -10.99 -5.54 4.15
N PHE A 199 -10.58 -6.71 3.69
CA PHE A 199 -9.18 -7.00 3.39
C PHE A 199 -8.67 -6.26 2.15
N PHE A 200 -9.46 -6.25 1.05
CA PHE A 200 -9.01 -5.77 -0.26
C PHE A 200 -9.28 -4.29 -0.53
N MET A 201 -10.21 -3.64 0.18
CA MET A 201 -10.67 -2.31 -0.21
C MET A 201 -9.94 -1.17 0.51
N ILE A 202 -9.68 -0.09 -0.24
CA ILE A 202 -8.98 1.08 0.27
C ILE A 202 -9.70 1.75 1.44
N PHE A 203 -11.04 1.74 1.49
CA PHE A 203 -11.80 2.42 2.55
C PHE A 203 -11.54 1.84 3.94
N SER A 204 -11.35 0.53 4.04
CA SER A 204 -11.03 -0.18 5.27
C SER A 204 -9.54 -0.15 5.61
N ARG A 205 -8.68 0.19 4.65
CA ARG A 205 -7.22 0.25 4.78
C ARG A 205 -6.67 1.68 4.82
N PHE A 206 -7.53 2.67 4.56
CA PHE A 206 -7.12 4.07 4.54
C PHE A 206 -6.47 4.53 5.85
N TRP A 207 -6.90 4.01 7.00
CA TRP A 207 -6.34 4.38 8.30
C TRP A 207 -4.84 4.09 8.43
N GLU A 208 -4.33 3.02 7.82
CA GLU A 208 -2.90 2.67 7.82
C GLU A 208 -2.09 3.72 7.06
N LEU A 209 -2.48 4.03 5.81
CA LEU A 209 -1.90 5.08 4.99
C LEU A 209 -2.06 6.47 5.62
N GLY A 210 -3.23 6.71 6.21
CA GLY A 210 -3.57 7.94 6.93
C GLY A 210 -2.70 8.19 8.16
N LEU A 211 -2.42 7.15 8.97
CA LEU A 211 -1.51 7.25 10.12
C LEU A 211 -0.11 7.68 9.69
N GLY A 212 0.40 7.07 8.61
CA GLY A 212 1.67 7.49 8.02
C GLY A 212 1.64 8.97 7.59
N SER A 213 0.54 9.38 6.97
CA SER A 213 0.33 10.77 6.57
C SER A 213 0.31 11.72 7.77
N LEU A 214 -0.42 11.36 8.83
CA LEU A 214 -0.51 12.15 10.05
C LEU A 214 0.88 12.34 10.71
N LEU A 215 1.69 11.27 10.73
CA LEU A 215 3.06 11.33 11.23
C LEU A 215 3.93 12.28 10.40
N ALA A 216 3.80 12.27 9.08
CA ALA A 216 4.51 13.20 8.20
C ALA A 216 4.15 14.67 8.49
N PHE A 217 2.87 14.96 8.72
CA PHE A 217 2.40 16.28 9.12
C PHE A 217 2.96 16.73 10.45
N TYR A 218 2.92 15.84 11.44
CA TYR A 218 3.45 16.10 12.77
C TYR A 218 4.94 16.46 12.69
N GLU A 219 5.72 15.64 12.00
CA GLU A 219 7.17 15.83 11.88
C GLU A 219 7.54 17.13 11.14
N LEU A 220 6.78 17.50 10.10
CA LEU A 220 7.02 18.76 9.37
C LEU A 220 6.64 20.00 10.20
N LYS A 221 5.65 19.89 11.08
CA LYS A 221 5.19 21.01 11.91
C LYS A 221 6.03 21.21 13.17
N TYR A 222 6.40 20.12 13.84
CA TYR A 222 7.04 20.16 15.17
C TYR A 222 8.50 19.70 15.16
N GLY A 223 9.00 19.26 14.00
CA GLY A 223 10.33 18.67 13.89
C GLY A 223 10.38 17.20 14.31
N ARG A 224 11.54 16.60 14.12
CA ARG A 224 11.79 15.20 14.50
C ARG A 224 11.73 15.02 16.02
N ILE A 225 11.07 13.95 16.44
CA ILE A 225 11.16 13.47 17.82
C ILE A 225 12.59 12.92 18.01
N LYS A 226 13.44 13.72 18.69
CA LYS A 226 14.78 13.27 19.09
C LYS A 226 14.64 12.54 20.42
N HIS A 227 14.53 11.21 20.36
CA HIS A 227 14.58 10.42 21.58
C HIS A 227 16.06 10.09 21.87
N GLU A 228 16.54 10.43 23.06
CA GLU A 228 17.94 10.16 23.46
C GLU A 228 18.30 8.66 23.51
N LEU A 229 17.30 7.78 23.59
CA LEU A 229 17.46 6.31 23.57
C LEU A 229 17.78 5.73 22.19
N LEU A 230 17.81 6.53 21.11
CA LEU A 230 18.11 6.09 19.76
C LEU A 230 19.47 6.63 19.24
N LYS A 231 20.36 7.02 20.13
CA LYS A 231 21.74 7.36 19.80
C LYS A 231 22.64 6.14 19.85
#